data_ee81fe36fa9143fe56886c4f9106a0ec
#
_entry.id   ee81fe36fa9143fe56886c4f9106a0ec
#
_cell.length_a   1.000
_cell.length_b   1.000
_cell.length_c   1.000
_cell.angle_alpha   90.00
_cell.angle_beta   90.00
_cell.angle_gamma   90.00
#
_symmetry.space_group_name_H-M   'P 1'
#
loop_
_entity.id
_entity.type
_entity.pdbx_description
1 polymer ?
#
loop_
_entity_poly.entity_id
_entity_poly.type
_entity_poly.pdbx_seq_one_letter_code
_entity_poly.pdbx_strand_id
1 'polypeptide(L)'
;LDHSEKVAEKIRISGGGRANFTNVDVTAANFLSENPRFAKSALSRFTPADFVALVKKHGIAFHEKHKGQLFCDRSAEDLIAMLLAECAAGGVERWQPCGVKNVRFLASSPYGESASSYEIDSDRGTIHCGAVVIASGGLSIPKIGATDFIPPPAGAPVGAVGSQAAS
;
A
#
# COMPACT_ATOMS: atom_id res chain seq x y z
N LEU A 1 8.24 -2.35 -4.38
CA LEU A 1 8.92 -3.42 -3.66
C LEU A 1 7.93 -4.07 -2.71
N ASP A 2 7.90 -5.40 -2.65
CA ASP A 2 7.05 -6.16 -1.74
C ASP A 2 7.81 -7.42 -1.28
N HIS A 3 7.90 -7.61 0.03
CA HIS A 3 8.61 -8.77 0.60
C HIS A 3 7.84 -10.09 0.47
N SER A 4 6.53 -10.01 0.25
CA SER A 4 5.65 -11.18 0.18
C SER A 4 5.91 -12.01 -1.08
N GLU A 5 5.85 -13.32 -0.99
CA GLU A 5 5.92 -14.18 -2.18
C GLU A 5 4.70 -14.02 -3.10
N LYS A 6 3.53 -13.78 -2.50
CA LYS A 6 2.26 -13.58 -3.22
C LYS A 6 1.81 -12.13 -3.15
N VAL A 7 1.56 -11.53 -4.31
CA VAL A 7 1.05 -10.17 -4.39
C VAL A 7 -0.34 -10.07 -3.79
N ALA A 8 -0.59 -8.94 -3.07
CA ALA A 8 -1.91 -8.56 -2.59
C ALA A 8 -2.61 -9.61 -1.71
N GLU A 9 -1.87 -10.35 -0.88
CA GLU A 9 -2.40 -11.42 -0.04
C GLU A 9 -3.54 -10.94 0.86
N LYS A 10 -3.46 -9.71 1.39
CA LYS A 10 -4.52 -9.12 2.19
C LYS A 10 -5.82 -8.93 1.41
N ILE A 11 -5.73 -8.55 0.14
CA ILE A 11 -6.92 -8.46 -0.74
C ILE A 11 -7.49 -9.86 -0.96
N ARG A 12 -6.64 -10.85 -1.25
CA ARG A 12 -7.01 -12.23 -1.54
C ARG A 12 -7.83 -12.86 -0.45
N ILE A 13 -7.46 -12.67 0.82
CA ILE A 13 -8.16 -13.25 1.97
C ILE A 13 -9.34 -12.41 2.45
N SER A 14 -9.44 -11.14 2.04
CA SER A 14 -10.50 -10.25 2.50
C SER A 14 -11.87 -10.71 2.00
N GLY A 15 -12.90 -10.44 2.80
CA GLY A 15 -14.27 -10.76 2.43
C GLY A 15 -14.54 -12.24 2.15
N GLY A 16 -13.76 -13.16 2.74
CA GLY A 16 -13.87 -14.59 2.47
C GLY A 16 -13.46 -14.97 1.04
N GLY A 17 -12.43 -14.31 0.50
CA GLY A 17 -11.91 -14.56 -0.85
C GLY A 17 -12.63 -13.80 -1.97
N ARG A 18 -13.55 -12.90 -1.62
CA ARG A 18 -14.31 -12.07 -2.59
C ARG A 18 -13.93 -10.59 -2.54
N ALA A 19 -12.92 -10.21 -1.81
CA ALA A 19 -12.46 -8.85 -1.58
C ALA A 19 -13.59 -7.86 -1.21
N ASN A 20 -13.70 -7.52 0.05
CA ASN A 20 -14.46 -6.31 0.42
C ASN A 20 -13.62 -5.10 -0.03
N PHE A 21 -13.89 -4.57 -1.22
CA PHE A 21 -12.98 -3.62 -1.85
C PHE A 21 -13.28 -2.17 -1.56
N THR A 22 -14.52 -1.82 -1.25
CA THR A 22 -14.90 -0.48 -0.78
C THR A 22 -16.27 -0.50 -0.10
N ASN A 23 -16.67 0.66 0.40
CA ASN A 23 -18.01 0.92 0.90
C ASN A 23 -18.52 2.21 0.24
N VAL A 24 -19.79 2.26 -0.12
CA VAL A 24 -20.39 3.41 -0.83
C VAL A 24 -20.40 4.68 0.03
N ASP A 25 -20.45 4.54 1.35
CA ASP A 25 -20.58 5.64 2.31
C ASP A 25 -19.25 6.00 3.00
N VAL A 26 -18.10 5.71 2.38
CA VAL A 26 -16.79 6.06 2.97
C VAL A 26 -16.58 7.56 2.98
N THR A 27 -16.34 8.09 4.15
CA THR A 27 -15.97 9.49 4.40
C THR A 27 -14.73 9.57 5.30
N ALA A 28 -14.15 10.76 5.43
CA ALA A 28 -13.03 10.97 6.35
C ALA A 28 -13.38 10.67 7.82
N ALA A 29 -14.66 10.71 8.20
CA ALA A 29 -15.11 10.39 9.55
C ALA A 29 -15.00 8.90 9.90
N ASN A 30 -14.89 8.03 8.90
CA ASN A 30 -14.71 6.60 9.11
C ASN A 30 -13.24 6.21 9.44
N PHE A 31 -12.31 7.16 9.33
CA PHE A 31 -10.89 6.95 9.62
C PHE A 31 -10.53 7.54 10.98
N LEU A 32 -10.33 6.67 11.95
CA LEU A 32 -9.96 7.07 13.31
C LEU A 32 -8.44 7.24 13.40
N SER A 33 -8.01 8.44 13.77
CA SER A 33 -6.59 8.76 14.00
C SER A 33 -6.48 10.01 14.90
N GLU A 34 -5.31 10.25 15.47
CA GLU A 34 -5.01 11.48 16.21
C GLU A 34 -5.17 12.74 15.33
N ASN A 35 -4.96 12.60 14.00
CA ASN A 35 -5.24 13.67 13.05
C ASN A 35 -6.50 13.34 12.22
N PRO A 36 -7.69 13.81 12.60
CA PRO A 36 -8.95 13.52 11.92
C PRO A 36 -9.02 14.13 10.50
N ARG A 37 -8.07 14.98 10.12
CA ARG A 37 -7.97 15.58 8.78
C ARG A 37 -7.06 14.80 7.85
N PHE A 38 -6.31 13.82 8.35
CA PHE A 38 -5.29 13.09 7.59
C PHE A 38 -5.83 12.49 6.28
N ALA A 39 -6.98 11.82 6.32
CA ALA A 39 -7.56 11.15 5.17
C ALA A 39 -8.32 12.09 4.20
N LYS A 40 -8.64 13.33 4.60
CA LYS A 40 -9.53 14.21 3.81
C LYS A 40 -9.03 14.48 2.40
N SER A 41 -7.76 14.83 2.25
CA SER A 41 -7.18 15.16 0.94
C SER A 41 -7.15 13.94 0.00
N ALA A 42 -6.80 12.77 0.50
CA ALA A 42 -6.77 11.55 -0.29
C ALA A 42 -8.19 11.18 -0.77
N LEU A 43 -9.16 11.16 0.15
CA LEU A 43 -10.55 10.78 -0.15
C LEU A 43 -11.28 11.79 -1.03
N SER A 44 -10.88 13.07 -1.03
CA SER A 44 -11.45 14.05 -1.95
C SER A 44 -10.89 13.95 -3.37
N ARG A 45 -9.69 13.38 -3.54
CA ARG A 45 -9.03 13.23 -4.85
C ARG A 45 -9.32 11.88 -5.51
N PHE A 46 -9.58 10.86 -4.70
CA PHE A 46 -9.94 9.53 -5.17
C PHE A 46 -11.02 8.97 -4.25
N THR A 47 -12.24 9.03 -4.74
CA THR A 47 -13.44 8.68 -3.98
C THR A 47 -13.79 7.20 -4.11
N PRO A 48 -14.66 6.64 -3.26
CA PRO A 48 -15.24 5.31 -3.48
C PRO A 48 -15.87 5.15 -4.87
N ALA A 49 -16.53 6.19 -5.37
CA ALA A 49 -17.15 6.19 -6.70
C ALA A 49 -16.11 6.06 -7.82
N ASP A 50 -14.94 6.71 -7.69
CA ASP A 50 -13.85 6.58 -8.66
C ASP A 50 -13.30 5.16 -8.69
N PHE A 51 -13.15 4.53 -7.51
CA PHE A 51 -12.72 3.14 -7.45
C PHE A 51 -13.75 2.18 -8.04
N VAL A 52 -15.03 2.39 -7.79
CA VAL A 52 -16.13 1.63 -8.41
C VAL A 52 -16.13 1.82 -9.94
N ALA A 53 -15.88 3.04 -10.43
CA ALA A 53 -15.75 3.28 -11.86
C ALA A 53 -14.59 2.49 -12.49
N LEU A 54 -13.44 2.42 -11.79
CA LEU A 54 -12.30 1.60 -12.22
C LEU A 54 -12.65 0.11 -12.28
N VAL A 55 -13.30 -0.42 -11.25
CA VAL A 55 -13.78 -1.81 -11.19
C VAL A 55 -14.72 -2.13 -12.36
N LYS A 56 -15.65 -1.23 -12.66
CA LYS A 56 -16.57 -1.34 -13.82
C LYS A 56 -15.83 -1.26 -15.15
N LYS A 57 -14.85 -0.38 -15.31
CA LYS A 57 -14.01 -0.25 -16.51
C LYS A 57 -13.32 -1.59 -16.87
N HIS A 58 -12.94 -2.35 -15.85
CA HIS A 58 -12.34 -3.68 -16.03
C HIS A 58 -13.36 -4.83 -16.12
N GLY A 59 -14.65 -4.53 -16.19
CA GLY A 59 -15.70 -5.54 -16.34
C GLY A 59 -15.87 -6.48 -15.15
N ILE A 60 -15.44 -6.08 -13.96
CA ILE A 60 -15.55 -6.89 -12.76
C ILE A 60 -16.97 -6.78 -12.19
N ALA A 61 -17.67 -7.90 -12.13
CA ALA A 61 -18.98 -7.98 -11.49
C ALA A 61 -18.87 -7.96 -9.97
N PHE A 62 -19.75 -7.21 -9.33
CA PHE A 62 -19.78 -7.06 -7.87
C PHE A 62 -21.21 -6.81 -7.37
N HIS A 63 -21.40 -7.03 -6.08
CA HIS A 63 -22.66 -6.77 -5.39
C HIS A 63 -22.44 -6.02 -4.08
N GLU A 64 -23.46 -5.32 -3.65
CA GLU A 64 -23.53 -4.75 -2.32
C GLU A 64 -24.07 -5.78 -1.33
N LYS A 65 -23.40 -5.90 -0.18
CA LYS A 65 -23.91 -6.57 1.01
C LYS A 65 -24.58 -5.55 1.94
N HIS A 66 -24.65 -5.86 3.23
CA HIS A 66 -25.19 -4.92 4.22
C HIS A 66 -24.25 -3.72 4.43
N LYS A 67 -24.79 -2.58 4.80
CA LYS A 67 -24.06 -1.35 5.18
C LYS A 67 -23.16 -0.79 4.06
N GLY A 68 -23.56 -0.90 2.81
CA GLY A 68 -22.85 -0.32 1.69
C GLY A 68 -21.54 -1.00 1.30
N GLN A 69 -21.22 -2.16 1.87
CA GLN A 69 -20.00 -2.92 1.55
C GLN A 69 -20.09 -3.56 0.18
N LEU A 70 -19.07 -3.35 -0.67
CA LEU A 70 -19.00 -3.91 -2.02
C LEU A 70 -18.00 -5.07 -2.10
N PHE A 71 -18.45 -6.16 -2.72
CA PHE A 71 -17.69 -7.40 -2.88
C PHE A 71 -17.68 -7.86 -4.32
N CYS A 72 -16.56 -8.43 -4.78
CA CYS A 72 -16.52 -9.12 -6.08
C CYS A 72 -17.45 -10.33 -6.09
N ASP A 73 -18.13 -10.55 -7.21
CA ASP A 73 -19.06 -11.69 -7.33
C ASP A 73 -18.34 -13.03 -7.38
N ARG A 74 -17.22 -13.10 -8.10
CA ARG A 74 -16.48 -14.34 -8.32
C ARG A 74 -15.34 -14.51 -7.32
N SER A 75 -14.33 -13.65 -7.38
CA SER A 75 -13.09 -13.82 -6.62
C SER A 75 -12.37 -12.51 -6.39
N ALA A 76 -11.61 -12.43 -5.31
CA ALA A 76 -10.63 -11.38 -5.06
C ALA A 76 -9.54 -11.30 -6.15
N GLU A 77 -9.30 -12.41 -6.86
CA GLU A 77 -8.32 -12.47 -7.95
C GLU A 77 -8.68 -11.52 -9.11
N ASP A 78 -9.97 -11.28 -9.37
CA ASP A 78 -10.41 -10.32 -10.39
C ASP A 78 -9.89 -8.91 -10.08
N LEU A 79 -9.98 -8.50 -8.81
CA LEU A 79 -9.50 -7.21 -8.35
C LEU A 79 -7.96 -7.14 -8.39
N ILE A 80 -7.29 -8.21 -7.98
CA ILE A 80 -5.82 -8.29 -8.03
C ILE A 80 -5.34 -8.19 -9.47
N ALA A 81 -5.96 -8.91 -10.40
CA ALA A 81 -5.63 -8.85 -11.82
C ALA A 81 -5.83 -7.42 -12.39
N MET A 82 -6.92 -6.74 -12.02
CA MET A 82 -7.15 -5.36 -12.38
C MET A 82 -6.02 -4.44 -11.92
N LEU A 83 -5.65 -4.51 -10.63
CA LEU A 83 -4.60 -3.67 -10.07
C LEU A 83 -3.23 -3.94 -10.73
N LEU A 84 -2.94 -5.19 -11.04
CA LEU A 84 -1.72 -5.56 -11.76
C LEU A 84 -1.73 -5.04 -13.21
N ALA A 85 -2.88 -5.05 -13.88
CA ALA A 85 -3.03 -4.50 -15.22
C ALA A 85 -2.83 -2.97 -15.22
N GLU A 86 -3.39 -2.25 -14.24
CA GLU A 86 -3.16 -0.80 -14.09
C GLU A 86 -1.67 -0.50 -13.80
N CYS A 87 -1.01 -1.30 -12.96
CA CYS A 87 0.45 -1.18 -12.74
C CYS A 87 1.24 -1.37 -14.04
N ALA A 88 0.91 -2.40 -14.82
CA ALA A 88 1.57 -2.68 -16.09
C ALA A 88 1.33 -1.55 -17.10
N ALA A 89 0.11 -1.04 -17.21
CA ALA A 89 -0.25 0.09 -18.07
C ALA A 89 0.51 1.37 -17.68
N GLY A 90 0.76 1.57 -16.38
CA GLY A 90 1.56 2.67 -15.87
C GLY A 90 3.08 2.48 -15.94
N GLY A 91 3.57 1.38 -16.52
CA GLY A 91 5.01 1.08 -16.62
C GLY A 91 5.68 0.78 -15.28
N VAL A 92 4.91 0.32 -14.28
CA VAL A 92 5.45 0.01 -12.95
C VAL A 92 6.32 -1.24 -12.99
N GLU A 93 7.58 -1.09 -12.63
CA GLU A 93 8.47 -2.22 -12.36
C GLU A 93 8.21 -2.79 -10.97
N ARG A 94 7.91 -4.08 -10.90
CA ARG A 94 7.60 -4.75 -9.65
C ARG A 94 8.70 -5.70 -9.23
N TRP A 95 9.25 -5.47 -8.04
CA TRP A 95 10.23 -6.35 -7.40
C TRP A 95 9.54 -7.12 -6.27
N GLN A 96 9.30 -8.40 -6.53
CA GLN A 96 8.60 -9.30 -5.59
C GLN A 96 9.03 -10.76 -5.85
N PRO A 97 9.41 -11.55 -4.83
CA PRO A 97 9.65 -11.05 -3.47
C PRO A 97 10.89 -10.15 -3.42
N CYS A 98 10.82 -9.09 -2.62
CA CYS A 98 11.95 -8.20 -2.38
C CYS A 98 11.74 -7.44 -1.06
N GLY A 99 12.50 -7.80 -0.04
CA GLY A 99 12.49 -7.11 1.23
C GLY A 99 13.20 -5.76 1.15
N VAL A 100 12.68 -4.77 1.87
CA VAL A 100 13.34 -3.48 2.11
C VAL A 100 14.01 -3.55 3.48
N LYS A 101 15.33 -3.30 3.51
CA LYS A 101 16.15 -3.33 4.72
C LYS A 101 16.23 -1.97 5.37
N ASN A 102 16.30 -0.91 4.53
CA ASN A 102 16.48 0.44 5.02
C ASN A 102 15.95 1.47 4.02
N VAL A 103 15.52 2.62 4.52
CA VAL A 103 15.16 3.79 3.73
C VAL A 103 15.84 5.01 4.34
N ARG A 104 16.69 5.71 3.58
CA ARG A 104 17.41 6.89 4.01
C ARG A 104 17.00 8.10 3.18
N PHE A 105 16.81 9.22 3.85
CA PHE A 105 16.66 10.52 3.18
C PHE A 105 18.05 11.12 2.96
N LEU A 106 18.30 11.55 1.73
CA LEU A 106 19.53 12.24 1.35
C LEU A 106 19.22 13.70 1.09
N ALA A 107 19.84 14.60 1.86
CA ALA A 107 19.64 16.05 1.73
C ALA A 107 20.18 16.60 0.39
N SER A 108 21.09 15.87 -0.26
CA SER A 108 21.60 16.15 -1.60
C SER A 108 21.62 14.86 -2.42
N SER A 109 21.26 14.95 -3.69
CA SER A 109 21.33 13.80 -4.59
C SER A 109 22.80 13.46 -4.91
N PRO A 110 23.19 12.17 -4.88
CA PRO A 110 24.51 11.75 -5.31
C PRO A 110 24.76 11.98 -6.82
N TYR A 111 23.71 12.32 -7.58
CA TYR A 111 23.76 12.57 -9.02
C TYR A 111 23.84 14.07 -9.40
N GLY A 112 24.14 14.95 -8.44
CA GLY A 112 24.42 16.37 -8.71
C GLY A 112 23.21 17.28 -8.89
N GLU A 113 21.99 16.77 -8.73
CA GLU A 113 20.78 17.59 -8.71
C GLU A 113 20.55 18.14 -7.29
N SER A 114 20.16 19.42 -7.20
CA SER A 114 19.89 20.10 -5.91
C SER A 114 18.65 19.58 -5.19
N ALA A 115 18.02 18.51 -5.66
CA ALA A 115 16.82 17.94 -5.09
C ALA A 115 17.14 16.89 -4.04
N SER A 116 16.40 16.90 -2.94
CA SER A 116 16.39 15.84 -1.96
C SER A 116 16.02 14.51 -2.60
N SER A 117 16.60 13.42 -2.17
CA SER A 117 16.34 12.09 -2.68
C SER A 117 16.29 11.07 -1.56
N TYR A 118 15.84 9.86 -1.91
CA TYR A 118 15.83 8.73 -1.00
C TYR A 118 16.73 7.63 -1.54
N GLU A 119 17.39 6.94 -0.63
CA GLU A 119 18.12 5.73 -0.88
C GLU A 119 17.41 4.58 -0.16
N ILE A 120 17.14 3.50 -0.90
CA ILE A 120 16.43 2.31 -0.40
C ILE A 120 17.34 1.12 -0.57
N ASP A 121 17.73 0.50 0.54
CA ASP A 121 18.47 -0.77 0.53
C ASP A 121 17.47 -1.93 0.52
N SER A 122 17.60 -2.79 -0.48
CA SER A 122 16.72 -3.94 -0.66
C SER A 122 17.51 -5.23 -0.86
N ASP A 123 16.81 -6.36 -0.92
CA ASP A 123 17.41 -7.66 -1.23
C ASP A 123 18.02 -7.75 -2.62
N ARG A 124 17.59 -6.85 -3.53
CA ARG A 124 18.06 -6.79 -4.92
C ARG A 124 19.02 -5.64 -5.19
N GLY A 125 19.50 -4.97 -4.14
CA GLY A 125 20.43 -3.85 -4.24
C GLY A 125 19.84 -2.52 -3.80
N THR A 126 20.61 -1.46 -4.01
CA THR A 126 20.28 -0.11 -3.61
C THR A 126 19.56 0.63 -4.73
N ILE A 127 18.48 1.34 -4.38
CA ILE A 127 17.68 2.17 -5.29
C ILE A 127 17.74 3.61 -4.84
N HIS A 128 17.88 4.54 -5.79
CA HIS A 128 17.75 5.98 -5.54
C HIS A 128 16.49 6.52 -6.23
N CYS A 129 15.72 7.34 -5.51
CA CYS A 129 14.47 7.91 -6.04
C CYS A 129 14.16 9.26 -5.42
N GLY A 130 13.39 10.09 -6.13
CA GLY A 130 12.98 11.42 -5.65
C GLY A 130 11.84 11.38 -4.63
N ALA A 131 11.09 10.28 -4.55
CA ALA A 131 9.97 10.14 -3.63
C ALA A 131 9.77 8.68 -3.22
N VAL A 132 9.26 8.47 -2.01
CA VAL A 132 8.94 7.13 -1.47
C VAL A 132 7.55 7.15 -0.89
N VAL A 133 6.76 6.12 -1.19
CA VAL A 133 5.48 5.84 -0.55
C VAL A 133 5.64 4.62 0.36
N ILE A 134 5.43 4.82 1.66
CA ILE A 134 5.41 3.74 2.64
C ILE A 134 3.99 3.19 2.71
N ALA A 135 3.81 1.99 2.21
CA ALA A 135 2.53 1.29 2.15
C ALA A 135 2.61 -0.12 2.76
N SER A 136 3.44 -0.27 3.79
CA SER A 136 3.72 -1.55 4.46
C SER A 136 2.50 -2.20 5.14
N GLY A 137 1.40 -1.46 5.28
CA GLY A 137 0.22 -1.91 6.02
C GLY A 137 0.43 -1.85 7.53
N GLY A 138 -0.47 -2.49 8.26
CA GLY A 138 -0.41 -2.57 9.72
C GLY A 138 -0.31 -4.02 10.20
N LEU A 139 -0.05 -4.18 11.50
CA LEU A 139 0.12 -5.50 12.17
C LEU A 139 -1.19 -6.30 12.32
N SER A 140 -2.27 -5.88 11.67
CA SER A 140 -3.61 -6.47 11.86
C SER A 140 -3.72 -7.95 11.48
N ILE A 141 -2.81 -8.48 10.66
CA ILE A 141 -2.81 -9.89 10.24
C ILE A 141 -1.38 -10.43 10.23
N PRO A 142 -0.82 -10.83 11.38
CA PRO A 142 0.56 -11.31 11.48
C PRO A 142 0.86 -12.54 10.61
N LYS A 143 -0.15 -13.40 10.39
CA LYS A 143 -0.02 -14.65 9.60
C LYS A 143 0.35 -14.45 8.13
N ILE A 144 0.18 -13.25 7.58
CA ILE A 144 0.52 -12.93 6.20
C ILE A 144 1.79 -12.07 6.08
N GLY A 145 2.65 -12.11 7.09
CA GLY A 145 3.95 -11.43 7.07
C GLY A 145 3.90 -9.95 7.42
N ALA A 146 2.87 -9.50 8.17
CA ALA A 146 2.86 -8.15 8.71
C ALA A 146 4.08 -7.94 9.62
N THR A 147 4.88 -6.92 9.34
CA THR A 147 6.08 -6.56 10.09
C THR A 147 5.93 -5.16 10.67
N ASP A 148 6.68 -4.90 11.73
CA ASP A 148 6.80 -3.60 12.37
C ASP A 148 7.82 -2.68 11.68
N PHE A 149 7.96 -2.81 10.36
CA PHE A 149 8.83 -1.92 9.60
C PHE A 149 8.39 -0.46 9.75
N ILE A 150 9.08 0.25 10.64
CA ILE A 150 8.94 1.68 10.82
C ILE A 150 10.19 2.32 10.19
N PRO A 151 10.07 3.01 9.04
CA PRO A 151 11.18 3.76 8.50
C PRO A 151 11.54 4.87 9.49
N PRO A 152 12.83 5.17 9.70
CA PRO A 152 13.23 6.28 10.55
C PRO A 152 12.61 7.59 10.05
N PRO A 153 12.25 8.52 10.95
CA PRO A 153 11.77 9.83 10.55
C PRO A 153 12.80 10.54 9.67
N ALA A 154 12.36 11.28 8.68
CA ALA A 154 13.21 12.02 7.78
C ALA A 154 14.21 12.87 8.57
N GLY A 155 15.52 12.62 8.37
CA GLY A 155 16.61 13.36 9.04
C GLY A 155 17.16 12.72 10.32
N ALA A 156 16.63 11.60 10.81
CA ALA A 156 17.24 10.90 11.93
C ALA A 156 18.35 9.94 11.47
N PRO A 157 19.49 9.88 12.19
CA PRO A 157 20.49 8.86 11.93
C PRO A 157 19.88 7.47 12.20
N VAL A 158 20.10 6.54 11.29
CA VAL A 158 19.54 5.19 11.38
C VAL A 158 20.25 4.42 12.47
N GLY A 159 19.62 4.32 13.63
CA GLY A 159 19.93 3.30 14.62
C GLY A 159 19.06 2.07 14.35
N ALA A 160 19.63 0.88 14.40
CA ALA A 160 18.87 -0.36 14.31
C ALA A 160 17.75 -0.35 15.38
N VAL A 161 16.50 -0.33 14.96
CA VAL A 161 15.36 -0.51 15.86
C VAL A 161 15.27 -2.00 16.16
N GLY A 162 15.87 -2.39 17.28
CA GLY A 162 15.75 -3.73 17.79
C GLY A 162 14.29 -4.01 18.17
N SER A 163 13.78 -5.15 17.74
CA SER A 163 12.49 -5.69 18.15
C SER A 163 12.51 -5.91 19.66
N GLN A 164 11.84 -5.04 20.43
CA GLN A 164 11.45 -5.41 21.80
C GLN A 164 10.11 -6.13 21.71
N ALA A 165 10.18 -7.45 21.80
CA ALA A 165 9.01 -8.24 22.13
C ALA A 165 8.57 -7.84 23.55
N ALA A 166 7.37 -7.28 23.67
CA ALA A 166 6.71 -7.14 24.95
C ALA A 166 6.25 -8.53 25.40
N SER A 167 6.76 -8.96 26.54
CA SER A 167 6.35 -10.14 27.31
C SER A 167 4.96 -9.96 27.93
#